data_88f38c5f73a4b63f2a34cbf8d8097810
#
_entry.id   88f38c5f73a4b63f2a34cbf8d8097810
#
_cell.length_a   1.000
_cell.length_b   1.000
_cell.length_c   1.000
_cell.angle_alpha   90.00
_cell.angle_beta   90.00
_cell.angle_gamma   90.00
#
_symmetry.space_group_name_H-M   'P 1'
#
loop_
_entity.id
_entity.type
_entity.pdbx_description
1 polymer ?
#
loop_
_entity_poly.entity_id
_entity_poly.type
_entity_poly.pdbx_seq_one_letter_code
_entity_poly.pdbx_strand_id
1 'polypeptide(L)'
;MDSLATLEYPAYGCGIRYKYGMFKQEIKDGYQVEVPDNWLKDGNPFEIKRSEYRYEVKFGGYVRSYRDEKTGRDMFVQEDYRSVIAVPYDIPVLGYGNNTVNSLRIWDAEPVNTFNLNSFDKGDYQKAIEEENLAKNIVEVLYPNDNHYAGKELRLKQQYFFVSASVQRAVDRYKSMNNGDVKNIYKKVTFQLNDTHPTVAVAELMRILMDENGLEWDEAWDITTKTVAYTNHTIMAEALEKWPIELFSRLLPRIYQIVEEINRRFVEEIKAKYPGNQEKVRKMAIIYDGQVKMANLAIVAGYSVNGVAKLHTEILKKQELRDFYEMMPEKFNNKTNGITQRRFLKHANPLLSDWITDKIGDGWVTDLSQLEKLMLYVDDPKAQQDFMQIKYKNKVRLAKYIKENNGIDVDPNSIFDVQVKSCLLYTS
;
A
#
# COMPACT_ATOMS: atom_id res chain seq x y z
N MET A 1 7.96 -8.22 -3.50
CA MET A 1 9.33 -7.67 -3.57
C MET A 1 10.36 -8.76 -3.84
N ASP A 2 10.44 -9.83 -3.04
CA ASP A 2 11.38 -10.94 -3.22
C ASP A 2 11.34 -11.54 -4.65
N SER A 3 10.16 -11.94 -5.12
CA SER A 3 10.01 -12.51 -6.48
C SER A 3 10.32 -11.51 -7.59
N LEU A 4 10.01 -10.23 -7.41
CA LEU A 4 10.38 -9.20 -8.37
C LEU A 4 11.90 -9.06 -8.49
N ALA A 5 12.63 -9.07 -7.36
CA ALA A 5 14.08 -9.05 -7.36
C ALA A 5 14.67 -10.32 -7.98
N THR A 6 14.10 -11.49 -7.68
CA THR A 6 14.54 -12.77 -8.26
C THR A 6 14.32 -12.83 -9.78
N LEU A 7 13.26 -12.18 -10.27
CA LEU A 7 12.95 -12.06 -11.71
C LEU A 7 13.62 -10.85 -12.36
N GLU A 8 14.50 -10.15 -11.64
CA GLU A 8 15.28 -8.99 -12.12
C GLU A 8 14.42 -7.77 -12.53
N TYR A 9 13.18 -7.67 -12.01
CA TYR A 9 12.34 -6.49 -12.20
C TYR A 9 12.73 -5.40 -11.21
N PRO A 10 12.97 -4.16 -11.67
CA PRO A 10 13.21 -3.02 -10.78
C PRO A 10 11.92 -2.65 -10.05
N ALA A 11 11.96 -2.65 -8.71
CA ALA A 11 10.80 -2.36 -7.90
C ALA A 11 11.16 -1.67 -6.58
N TYR A 12 10.26 -0.78 -6.15
CA TYR A 12 10.26 -0.18 -4.81
C TYR A 12 8.98 -0.56 -4.09
N GLY A 13 9.09 -1.08 -2.86
CA GLY A 13 7.96 -1.09 -1.95
C GLY A 13 7.97 0.23 -1.16
N CYS A 14 6.82 0.89 -1.02
CA CYS A 14 6.73 2.16 -0.30
C CYS A 14 5.72 2.03 0.85
N GLY A 15 6.06 2.59 2.01
CA GLY A 15 5.20 2.58 3.19
C GLY A 15 5.73 3.52 4.27
N ILE A 16 5.18 3.40 5.48
CA ILE A 16 5.58 4.19 6.65
C ILE A 16 6.48 3.36 7.55
N ARG A 17 7.49 3.98 8.13
CA ARG A 17 8.35 3.41 9.16
C ARG A 17 7.66 3.54 10.51
N TYR A 18 6.68 2.66 10.77
CA TYR A 18 5.95 2.68 12.03
C TYR A 18 6.85 2.37 13.22
N LYS A 19 6.83 3.25 14.21
CA LYS A 19 7.67 3.15 15.40
C LYS A 19 7.33 1.94 16.26
N TYR A 20 6.06 1.61 16.35
CA TYR A 20 5.56 0.51 17.18
C TYR A 20 5.10 -0.70 16.36
N GLY A 21 5.39 -0.77 15.08
CA GLY A 21 5.12 -1.92 14.21
C GLY A 21 3.67 -2.41 14.24
N MET A 22 3.48 -3.72 14.05
CA MET A 22 2.24 -4.41 14.40
C MET A 22 2.24 -4.68 15.91
N PHE A 23 1.04 -4.89 16.46
CA PHE A 23 0.88 -5.14 17.89
C PHE A 23 1.61 -6.40 18.34
N LYS A 24 2.22 -6.36 19.54
CA LYS A 24 2.54 -7.56 20.30
C LYS A 24 1.25 -8.05 20.92
N GLN A 25 0.93 -9.33 20.72
CA GLN A 25 -0.27 -9.94 21.29
C GLN A 25 0.08 -10.67 22.60
N GLU A 26 -0.67 -10.37 23.66
CA GLU A 26 -0.55 -11.01 24.94
C GLU A 26 -1.90 -11.66 25.31
N ILE A 27 -1.87 -12.72 26.09
CA ILE A 27 -3.08 -13.33 26.67
C ILE A 27 -3.14 -12.93 28.13
N LYS A 28 -4.20 -12.22 28.53
CA LYS A 28 -4.47 -11.85 29.93
C LYS A 28 -5.89 -12.31 30.31
N ASP A 29 -5.97 -13.11 31.35
CA ASP A 29 -7.25 -13.68 31.85
C ASP A 29 -8.05 -14.41 30.76
N GLY A 30 -7.38 -15.09 29.83
CA GLY A 30 -7.99 -15.79 28.71
C GLY A 30 -8.38 -14.92 27.52
N TYR A 31 -8.16 -13.62 27.59
CA TYR A 31 -8.45 -12.66 26.52
C TYR A 31 -7.16 -12.22 25.80
N GLN A 32 -7.26 -12.05 24.49
CA GLN A 32 -6.20 -11.44 23.70
C GLN A 32 -6.14 -9.94 23.99
N VAL A 33 -4.94 -9.45 24.32
CA VAL A 33 -4.65 -8.03 24.55
C VAL A 33 -3.53 -7.60 23.60
N GLU A 34 -3.76 -6.52 22.88
CA GLU A 34 -2.78 -5.92 21.98
C GLU A 34 -1.99 -4.84 22.73
N VAL A 35 -0.66 -4.94 22.68
CA VAL A 35 0.25 -3.97 23.28
C VAL A 35 1.23 -3.46 22.23
N PRO A 36 1.79 -2.23 22.40
CA PRO A 36 2.78 -1.71 21.45
C PRO A 36 4.01 -2.62 21.33
N ASP A 37 4.43 -2.91 20.09
CA ASP A 37 5.68 -3.62 19.80
C ASP A 37 6.78 -2.60 19.48
N ASN A 38 7.64 -2.30 20.44
CA ASN A 38 8.76 -1.38 20.28
C ASN A 38 9.94 -2.04 19.56
N TRP A 39 9.74 -2.50 18.33
CA TRP A 39 10.70 -3.26 17.54
C TRP A 39 11.95 -2.46 17.13
N LEU A 40 11.87 -1.12 17.15
CA LEU A 40 12.99 -0.22 16.84
C LEU A 40 13.82 0.19 18.08
N LYS A 41 13.54 -0.37 19.26
CA LYS A 41 14.20 -0.01 20.51
C LYS A 41 15.74 -0.05 20.41
N ASP A 42 16.26 -1.08 19.75
CA ASP A 42 17.70 -1.31 19.60
C ASP A 42 18.19 -0.98 18.16
N GLY A 43 17.36 -0.25 17.39
CA GLY A 43 17.61 0.06 15.98
C GLY A 43 17.31 -1.11 15.04
N ASN A 44 17.52 -0.89 13.74
CA ASN A 44 17.37 -1.93 12.72
C ASN A 44 18.63 -1.96 11.82
N PRO A 45 19.47 -3.02 11.93
CA PRO A 45 20.72 -3.10 11.17
C PRO A 45 20.50 -3.28 9.65
N PHE A 46 19.29 -3.61 9.20
CA PHE A 46 18.97 -3.84 7.79
C PHE A 46 18.48 -2.59 7.07
N GLU A 47 18.25 -1.48 7.76
CA GLU A 47 17.79 -0.25 7.14
C GLU A 47 18.92 0.77 6.98
N ILE A 48 18.87 1.53 5.90
CA ILE A 48 19.81 2.60 5.59
C ILE A 48 19.03 3.90 5.48
N LYS A 49 19.30 4.86 6.38
CA LYS A 49 18.73 6.20 6.31
C LYS A 49 19.28 6.92 5.08
N ARG A 50 18.39 7.46 4.25
CA ARG A 50 18.74 8.17 3.01
C ARG A 50 18.39 9.66 3.16
N SER A 51 19.17 10.37 3.98
CA SER A 51 18.93 11.78 4.31
C SER A 51 19.00 12.72 3.12
N GLU A 52 19.61 12.29 2.00
CA GLU A 52 19.68 13.03 0.74
C GLU A 52 18.36 13.07 -0.03
N TYR A 53 17.37 12.25 0.33
CA TYR A 53 16.06 12.18 -0.33
C TYR A 53 14.94 12.61 0.60
N ARG A 54 14.95 13.88 0.99
CA ARG A 54 13.96 14.48 1.90
C ARG A 54 12.89 15.21 1.11
N TYR A 55 11.62 15.03 1.49
CA TYR A 55 10.48 15.68 0.84
C TYR A 55 9.58 16.33 1.88
N GLU A 56 9.16 17.57 1.59
CA GLU A 56 8.13 18.24 2.37
C GLU A 56 6.75 17.72 1.97
N VAL A 57 5.93 17.40 2.98
CA VAL A 57 4.52 17.01 2.81
C VAL A 57 3.63 17.98 3.56
N LYS A 58 2.69 18.62 2.86
CA LYS A 58 1.87 19.74 3.33
C LYS A 58 0.45 19.29 3.66
N PHE A 59 -0.09 19.83 4.75
CA PHE A 59 -1.44 19.53 5.23
C PHE A 59 -2.20 20.81 5.58
N GLY A 60 -3.49 20.88 5.25
CA GLY A 60 -4.36 21.99 5.60
C GLY A 60 -4.07 23.25 4.82
N GLY A 61 -4.41 24.38 5.41
CA GLY A 61 -4.34 25.68 4.75
C GLY A 61 -5.44 25.87 3.69
N TYR A 62 -5.15 26.70 2.72
CA TYR A 62 -6.04 26.97 1.61
C TYR A 62 -5.25 27.10 0.30
N VAL A 63 -5.96 27.01 -0.83
CA VAL A 63 -5.37 27.19 -2.15
C VAL A 63 -5.67 28.57 -2.68
N ARG A 64 -4.62 29.35 -2.94
CA ARG A 64 -4.73 30.58 -3.70
C ARG A 64 -4.44 30.30 -5.18
N SER A 65 -5.33 30.72 -6.06
CA SER A 65 -5.10 30.71 -7.50
C SER A 65 -4.78 32.10 -8.02
N TYR A 66 -3.88 32.20 -8.97
CA TYR A 66 -3.60 33.42 -9.71
C TYR A 66 -3.16 33.10 -11.13
N ARG A 67 -3.40 34.05 -12.03
CA ARG A 67 -2.94 33.90 -13.41
C ARG A 67 -1.51 34.43 -13.53
N ASP A 68 -0.60 33.58 -13.99
CA ASP A 68 0.76 34.00 -14.29
C ASP A 68 0.79 34.83 -15.56
N GLU A 69 1.21 36.09 -15.45
CA GLU A 69 1.23 37.05 -16.56
C GLU A 69 2.21 36.66 -17.67
N LYS A 70 3.26 35.86 -17.37
CA LYS A 70 4.27 35.44 -18.34
C LYS A 70 3.83 34.26 -19.18
N THR A 71 3.17 33.30 -18.55
CA THR A 71 2.76 32.04 -19.18
C THR A 71 1.30 32.04 -19.58
N GLY A 72 0.48 32.95 -19.01
CA GLY A 72 -0.97 32.99 -19.17
C GLY A 72 -1.70 31.81 -18.50
N ARG A 73 -1.02 31.07 -17.62
CA ARG A 73 -1.57 29.90 -16.92
C ARG A 73 -2.14 30.25 -15.56
N ASP A 74 -3.12 29.48 -15.15
CA ASP A 74 -3.62 29.52 -13.78
C ASP A 74 -2.67 28.72 -12.89
N MET A 75 -2.12 29.39 -11.89
CA MET A 75 -1.19 28.83 -10.91
C MET A 75 -1.93 28.60 -9.59
N PHE A 76 -1.58 27.51 -8.90
CA PHE A 76 -2.18 27.13 -7.64
C PHE A 76 -1.10 27.03 -6.56
N VAL A 77 -1.25 27.77 -5.50
CA VAL A 77 -0.31 27.79 -4.37
C VAL A 77 -1.07 27.51 -3.09
N GLN A 78 -0.60 26.53 -2.34
CA GLN A 78 -1.11 26.23 -1.01
C GLN A 78 -0.48 27.17 0.01
N GLU A 79 -1.28 27.86 0.80
CA GLU A 79 -0.87 28.83 1.82
C GLU A 79 -1.42 28.45 3.19
N ASP A 80 -0.80 28.95 4.26
CA ASP A 80 -1.19 28.69 5.67
C ASP A 80 -1.29 27.20 6.03
N TYR A 81 -0.40 26.39 5.45
CA TYR A 81 -0.34 24.96 5.68
C TYR A 81 0.60 24.61 6.85
N ARG A 82 0.41 23.42 7.39
CA ARG A 82 1.42 22.73 8.23
C ARG A 82 2.13 21.69 7.39
N SER A 83 3.39 21.43 7.68
CA SER A 83 4.15 20.42 6.96
C SER A 83 5.04 19.58 7.85
N VAL A 84 5.43 18.43 7.31
CA VAL A 84 6.43 17.54 7.88
C VAL A 84 7.44 17.17 6.80
N ILE A 85 8.65 16.80 7.20
CA ILE A 85 9.68 16.33 6.30
C ILE A 85 9.66 14.80 6.31
N ALA A 86 9.39 14.21 5.16
CA ALA A 86 9.51 12.77 4.96
C ALA A 86 10.97 12.41 4.67
N VAL A 87 11.51 11.47 5.45
CA VAL A 87 12.89 10.97 5.31
C VAL A 87 12.86 9.46 5.09
N PRO A 88 13.41 8.93 3.99
CA PRO A 88 13.30 7.52 3.69
C PRO A 88 14.39 6.69 4.37
N TYR A 89 13.99 5.48 4.76
CA TYR A 89 14.86 4.38 5.16
C TYR A 89 14.70 3.25 4.16
N ASP A 90 15.78 2.81 3.56
CA ASP A 90 15.79 1.73 2.56
C ASP A 90 16.23 0.41 3.19
N ILE A 91 15.42 -0.62 3.01
CA ILE A 91 15.74 -2.00 3.36
C ILE A 91 15.99 -2.75 2.04
N PRO A 92 17.20 -3.32 1.83
CA PRO A 92 17.51 -4.04 0.60
C PRO A 92 16.72 -5.35 0.52
N VAL A 93 16.19 -5.64 -0.66
CA VAL A 93 15.51 -6.90 -1.00
C VAL A 93 16.27 -7.56 -2.13
N LEU A 94 16.97 -8.63 -1.80
CA LEU A 94 17.89 -9.33 -2.70
C LEU A 94 17.16 -10.31 -3.61
N GLY A 95 17.55 -10.37 -4.87
CA GLY A 95 17.17 -11.42 -5.79
C GLY A 95 17.92 -12.73 -5.49
N TYR A 96 17.25 -13.86 -5.67
CA TYR A 96 17.86 -15.18 -5.48
C TYR A 96 18.72 -15.56 -6.69
N GLY A 97 20.00 -15.80 -6.43
CA GLY A 97 20.94 -16.26 -7.45
C GLY A 97 21.31 -15.23 -8.51
N ASN A 98 21.03 -13.95 -8.28
CA ASN A 98 21.38 -12.84 -9.18
C ASN A 98 21.87 -11.61 -8.40
N ASN A 99 22.21 -10.52 -9.11
CA ASN A 99 22.74 -9.30 -8.53
C ASN A 99 21.69 -8.19 -8.36
N THR A 100 20.41 -8.49 -8.50
CA THR A 100 19.35 -7.49 -8.36
C THR A 100 19.09 -7.22 -6.88
N VAL A 101 19.07 -5.93 -6.55
CA VAL A 101 18.71 -5.43 -5.21
C VAL A 101 17.60 -4.40 -5.37
N ASN A 102 16.40 -4.78 -4.95
CA ASN A 102 15.28 -3.86 -4.85
C ASN A 102 15.24 -3.22 -3.45
N SER A 103 14.46 -2.16 -3.28
CA SER A 103 14.36 -1.45 -2.01
C SER A 103 12.94 -1.47 -1.47
N LEU A 104 12.79 -1.88 -0.22
CA LEU A 104 11.63 -1.53 0.58
C LEU A 104 11.94 -0.17 1.22
N ARG A 105 11.30 0.88 0.72
CA ARG A 105 11.45 2.26 1.19
C ARG A 105 10.35 2.60 2.17
N ILE A 106 10.71 2.81 3.42
CA ILE A 106 9.78 3.21 4.47
C ILE A 106 10.10 4.64 4.92
N TRP A 107 9.07 5.47 5.00
CA TRP A 107 9.20 6.89 5.29
C TRP A 107 9.03 7.16 6.78
N ASP A 108 10.01 7.83 7.37
CA ASP A 108 9.92 8.43 8.69
C ASP A 108 9.57 9.92 8.57
N ALA A 109 8.98 10.52 9.60
CA ALA A 109 8.60 11.92 9.62
C ALA A 109 9.46 12.70 10.59
N GLU A 110 10.05 13.80 10.11
CA GLU A 110 10.79 14.77 10.91
C GLU A 110 10.04 16.12 10.90
N PRO A 111 10.08 16.90 11.99
CA PRO A 111 9.52 18.25 11.99
C PRO A 111 10.33 19.17 11.07
N VAL A 112 9.68 20.22 10.54
CA VAL A 112 10.38 21.27 9.78
C VAL A 112 11.33 22.05 10.72
N ASN A 113 10.82 22.43 11.89
CA ASN A 113 11.59 23.05 12.95
C ASN A 113 11.65 22.12 14.17
N THR A 114 12.83 21.80 14.63
CA THR A 114 13.04 20.83 15.71
C THR A 114 12.56 21.32 17.06
N PHE A 115 12.58 22.63 17.31
CA PHE A 115 12.23 23.19 18.61
C PHE A 115 11.96 24.69 18.53
N ASN A 116 10.85 25.16 19.11
CA ASN A 116 10.54 26.57 19.17
C ASN A 116 10.98 27.18 20.52
N LEU A 117 12.22 27.65 20.57
CA LEU A 117 12.81 28.24 21.78
C LEU A 117 11.99 29.44 22.31
N ASN A 118 11.46 30.27 21.41
CA ASN A 118 10.68 31.47 21.83
C ASN A 118 9.37 31.06 22.57
N SER A 119 8.73 29.99 22.17
CA SER A 119 7.54 29.47 22.85
C SER A 119 7.92 28.81 24.17
N PHE A 120 9.02 28.08 24.21
CA PHE A 120 9.54 27.47 25.42
C PHE A 120 9.90 28.53 26.50
N ASP A 121 10.61 29.57 26.13
CA ASP A 121 11.02 30.68 27.03
C ASP A 121 9.82 31.46 27.59
N LYS A 122 8.69 31.45 26.86
CA LYS A 122 7.41 32.03 27.30
C LYS A 122 6.58 31.09 28.18
N GLY A 123 7.05 29.87 28.45
CA GLY A 123 6.34 28.85 29.22
C GLY A 123 5.28 28.09 28.43
N ASP A 124 5.18 28.28 27.11
CA ASP A 124 4.29 27.53 26.23
C ASP A 124 4.98 26.26 25.70
N TYR A 125 5.17 25.30 26.61
CA TYR A 125 5.91 24.06 26.32
C TYR A 125 5.21 23.18 25.30
N GLN A 126 3.87 23.19 25.24
CA GLN A 126 3.12 22.39 24.24
C GLN A 126 3.36 22.92 22.84
N LYS A 127 3.31 24.24 22.66
CA LYS A 127 3.57 24.89 21.38
C LYS A 127 5.02 24.71 20.94
N ALA A 128 5.96 24.66 21.90
CA ALA A 128 7.38 24.47 21.62
C ALA A 128 7.68 23.13 20.91
N ILE A 129 6.85 22.09 21.12
CA ILE A 129 7.01 20.74 20.57
C ILE A 129 5.85 20.32 19.64
N GLU A 130 4.99 21.26 19.24
CA GLU A 130 3.79 20.93 18.42
C GLU A 130 4.15 20.31 17.08
N GLU A 131 5.15 20.84 16.38
CA GLU A 131 5.62 20.30 15.10
C GLU A 131 6.25 18.89 15.26
N GLU A 132 6.99 18.69 16.33
CA GLU A 132 7.56 17.39 16.67
C GLU A 132 6.48 16.35 16.95
N ASN A 133 5.43 16.73 17.68
CA ASN A 133 4.30 15.85 17.94
C ASN A 133 3.51 15.52 16.67
N LEU A 134 3.34 16.49 15.76
CA LEU A 134 2.69 16.25 14.47
C LEU A 134 3.45 15.19 13.67
N ALA A 135 4.76 15.33 13.55
CA ALA A 135 5.61 14.38 12.84
C ALA A 135 5.57 13.00 13.50
N LYS A 136 5.72 12.93 14.83
CA LYS A 136 5.66 11.67 15.59
C LYS A 136 4.34 10.92 15.38
N ASN A 137 3.20 11.60 15.51
CA ASN A 137 1.88 10.98 15.42
C ASN A 137 1.66 10.27 14.07
N ILE A 138 2.20 10.83 12.98
CA ILE A 138 2.04 10.24 11.63
C ILE A 138 2.70 8.86 11.54
N VAL A 139 3.82 8.65 12.22
CA VAL A 139 4.63 7.43 12.08
C VAL A 139 4.63 6.51 13.30
N GLU A 140 3.81 6.80 14.32
CA GLU A 140 3.82 6.00 15.55
C GLU A 140 3.15 4.64 15.39
N VAL A 141 1.90 4.61 14.95
CA VAL A 141 1.04 3.42 15.01
C VAL A 141 0.38 3.13 13.67
N LEU A 142 0.47 1.87 13.25
CA LEU A 142 -0.29 1.33 12.13
C LEU A 142 -1.78 1.23 12.51
N TYR A 143 -2.67 1.69 11.63
CA TYR A 143 -4.12 1.67 11.82
C TYR A 143 -4.59 2.27 13.16
N PRO A 144 -4.44 3.59 13.35
CA PRO A 144 -5.03 4.24 14.51
C PRO A 144 -6.54 4.03 14.51
N ASN A 145 -7.12 3.98 15.72
CA ASN A 145 -8.57 3.85 15.88
C ASN A 145 -9.29 5.03 15.20
N ASP A 146 -10.13 4.75 14.21
CA ASP A 146 -10.86 5.72 13.41
C ASP A 146 -12.36 5.84 13.73
N ASN A 147 -12.78 5.32 14.89
CA ASN A 147 -14.15 5.51 15.38
C ASN A 147 -14.45 6.98 15.74
N HIS A 148 -13.43 7.83 15.83
CA HIS A 148 -13.54 9.25 16.11
C HIS A 148 -12.85 10.09 15.01
N TYR A 149 -13.23 11.36 14.93
CA TYR A 149 -12.78 12.29 13.86
C TYR A 149 -11.25 12.42 13.80
N ALA A 150 -10.58 12.58 14.95
CA ALA A 150 -9.13 12.71 15.02
C ALA A 150 -8.38 11.47 14.48
N GLY A 151 -8.91 10.27 14.71
CA GLY A 151 -8.36 9.04 14.17
C GLY A 151 -8.51 8.95 12.65
N LYS A 152 -9.68 9.34 12.12
CA LYS A 152 -9.88 9.44 10.66
C LYS A 152 -8.92 10.45 10.04
N GLU A 153 -8.75 11.62 10.65
CA GLU A 153 -7.80 12.63 10.19
C GLU A 153 -6.36 12.08 10.18
N LEU A 154 -5.95 11.40 11.25
CA LEU A 154 -4.61 10.81 11.33
C LEU A 154 -4.40 9.75 10.25
N ARG A 155 -5.37 8.87 10.00
CA ARG A 155 -5.29 7.87 8.92
C ARG A 155 -5.13 8.52 7.55
N LEU A 156 -5.89 9.57 7.26
CA LEU A 156 -5.75 10.29 5.98
C LEU A 156 -4.40 11.01 5.88
N LYS A 157 -3.89 11.57 6.99
CA LYS A 157 -2.53 12.13 7.06
C LYS A 157 -1.47 11.08 6.74
N GLN A 158 -1.56 9.90 7.33
CA GLN A 158 -0.64 8.79 7.08
C GLN A 158 -0.62 8.39 5.61
N GLN A 159 -1.80 8.24 5.00
CA GLN A 159 -1.92 7.88 3.58
C GLN A 159 -1.28 8.93 2.68
N TYR A 160 -1.64 10.20 2.86
CA TYR A 160 -1.07 11.26 2.03
C TYR A 160 0.43 11.46 2.27
N PHE A 161 0.89 11.29 3.50
CA PHE A 161 2.31 11.41 3.86
C PHE A 161 3.21 10.50 3.04
N PHE A 162 3.01 9.18 3.09
CA PHE A 162 3.89 8.28 2.37
C PHE A 162 3.67 8.29 0.86
N VAL A 163 2.45 8.56 0.42
CA VAL A 163 2.11 8.68 -1.00
C VAL A 163 2.79 9.89 -1.61
N SER A 164 2.62 11.08 -1.02
CA SER A 164 3.22 12.31 -1.53
C SER A 164 4.74 12.20 -1.60
N ALA A 165 5.40 11.73 -0.54
CA ALA A 165 6.84 11.52 -0.53
C ALA A 165 7.30 10.52 -1.61
N SER A 166 6.56 9.43 -1.80
CA SER A 166 6.90 8.40 -2.79
C SER A 166 6.73 8.88 -4.22
N VAL A 167 5.64 9.61 -4.51
CA VAL A 167 5.37 10.14 -5.85
C VAL A 167 6.36 11.25 -6.19
N GLN A 168 6.61 12.20 -5.29
CA GLN A 168 7.64 13.24 -5.46
C GLN A 168 8.99 12.60 -5.80
N ARG A 169 9.42 11.60 -5.02
CA ARG A 169 10.70 10.91 -5.26
C ARG A 169 10.77 10.20 -6.60
N ALA A 170 9.68 9.53 -7.01
CA ALA A 170 9.63 8.82 -8.29
C ALA A 170 9.72 9.80 -9.47
N VAL A 171 9.00 10.92 -9.40
CA VAL A 171 9.04 11.97 -10.43
C VAL A 171 10.41 12.63 -10.49
N ASP A 172 11.00 13.01 -9.36
CA ASP A 172 12.34 13.61 -9.32
C ASP A 172 13.42 12.70 -9.89
N ARG A 173 13.37 11.41 -9.51
CA ARG A 173 14.29 10.42 -10.08
C ARG A 173 14.14 10.31 -11.58
N TYR A 174 12.90 10.26 -12.07
CA TYR A 174 12.64 10.21 -13.50
C TYR A 174 13.17 11.46 -14.21
N LYS A 175 12.87 12.65 -13.69
CA LYS A 175 13.36 13.95 -14.23
C LYS A 175 14.87 14.01 -14.29
N SER A 176 15.57 13.58 -13.24
CA SER A 176 17.04 13.59 -13.20
C SER A 176 17.68 12.72 -14.28
N MET A 177 16.99 11.69 -14.73
CA MET A 177 17.46 10.77 -15.78
C MET A 177 16.98 11.14 -17.19
N ASN A 178 16.07 12.12 -17.32
CA ASN A 178 15.40 12.48 -18.58
C ASN A 178 15.42 14.01 -18.86
N ASN A 179 16.50 14.69 -18.48
CA ASN A 179 16.72 16.12 -18.72
C ASN A 179 15.56 17.03 -18.22
N GLY A 180 14.91 16.64 -17.14
CA GLY A 180 13.79 17.39 -16.54
C GLY A 180 12.43 17.13 -17.18
N ASP A 181 12.34 16.36 -18.27
CA ASP A 181 11.06 16.01 -18.89
C ASP A 181 10.26 14.99 -18.05
N VAL A 182 8.94 15.19 -17.93
CA VAL A 182 8.02 14.29 -17.24
C VAL A 182 7.00 13.60 -18.17
N LYS A 183 6.88 14.04 -19.41
CA LYS A 183 5.82 13.64 -20.34
C LYS A 183 5.77 12.14 -20.64
N ASN A 184 6.89 11.47 -20.57
CA ASN A 184 7.02 10.05 -20.87
C ASN A 184 7.22 9.18 -19.62
N ILE A 185 6.95 9.69 -18.42
CA ILE A 185 7.14 8.96 -17.16
C ILE A 185 6.41 7.62 -17.15
N TYR A 186 5.20 7.55 -17.70
CA TYR A 186 4.37 6.34 -17.78
C TYR A 186 5.05 5.16 -18.53
N LYS A 187 6.07 5.43 -19.34
CA LYS A 187 6.84 4.38 -20.03
C LYS A 187 7.86 3.68 -19.13
N LYS A 188 8.17 4.26 -17.98
CA LYS A 188 9.23 3.79 -17.07
C LYS A 188 8.78 3.61 -15.61
N VAL A 189 7.66 4.20 -15.24
CA VAL A 189 7.15 4.19 -13.87
C VAL A 189 5.71 3.74 -13.86
N THR A 190 5.38 2.82 -12.97
CA THR A 190 4.02 2.42 -12.62
C THR A 190 3.84 2.49 -11.12
N PHE A 191 2.77 3.14 -10.68
CA PHE A 191 2.32 3.11 -9.30
C PHE A 191 1.25 2.02 -9.14
N GLN A 192 1.61 0.93 -8.48
CA GLN A 192 0.66 -0.13 -8.12
C GLN A 192 0.01 0.23 -6.79
N LEU A 193 -1.25 0.61 -6.81
CA LEU A 193 -2.05 0.87 -5.62
C LEU A 193 -2.43 -0.45 -4.95
N ASN A 194 -1.84 -0.70 -3.78
CA ASN A 194 -2.14 -1.88 -2.98
C ASN A 194 -3.31 -1.55 -2.05
N ASP A 195 -4.53 -1.94 -2.45
CA ASP A 195 -5.79 -1.48 -1.90
C ASP A 195 -6.04 0.02 -2.15
N THR A 196 -7.00 0.63 -1.44
CA THR A 196 -7.36 2.05 -1.58
C THR A 196 -6.47 2.99 -0.77
N HIS A 197 -5.67 2.47 0.14
CA HIS A 197 -4.84 3.28 1.03
C HIS A 197 -3.92 4.27 0.30
N PRO A 198 -3.27 3.93 -0.83
CA PRO A 198 -2.45 4.87 -1.59
C PRO A 198 -3.19 5.60 -2.72
N THR A 199 -4.52 5.56 -2.79
CA THR A 199 -5.29 6.10 -3.94
C THR A 199 -5.13 7.61 -4.13
N VAL A 200 -4.80 8.36 -3.08
CA VAL A 200 -4.47 9.79 -3.22
C VAL A 200 -3.29 10.05 -4.18
N ALA A 201 -2.52 9.02 -4.54
CA ALA A 201 -1.45 9.08 -5.53
C ALA A 201 -1.94 9.57 -6.90
N VAL A 202 -3.18 9.29 -7.26
CA VAL A 202 -3.81 9.78 -8.50
C VAL A 202 -3.80 11.31 -8.54
N ALA A 203 -4.36 11.94 -7.52
CA ALA A 203 -4.44 13.38 -7.45
C ALA A 203 -3.09 14.04 -7.12
N GLU A 204 -2.24 13.39 -6.36
CA GLU A 204 -0.88 13.89 -6.09
C GLU A 204 -0.01 13.88 -7.35
N LEU A 205 -0.09 12.85 -8.18
CA LEU A 205 0.62 12.83 -9.46
C LEU A 205 0.09 13.94 -10.39
N MET A 206 -1.24 14.11 -10.46
CA MET A 206 -1.85 15.24 -11.21
C MET A 206 -1.33 16.59 -10.71
N ARG A 207 -1.31 16.81 -9.39
CA ARG A 207 -0.78 18.03 -8.78
C ARG A 207 0.67 18.30 -9.20
N ILE A 208 1.53 17.31 -9.08
CA ILE A 208 2.95 17.46 -9.44
C ILE A 208 3.11 17.73 -10.94
N LEU A 209 2.35 17.05 -11.79
CA LEU A 209 2.42 17.26 -13.24
C LEU A 209 1.93 18.64 -13.64
N MET A 210 0.83 19.12 -13.05
CA MET A 210 0.25 20.42 -13.40
C MET A 210 0.93 21.58 -12.68
N ASP A 211 0.97 21.54 -11.34
CA ASP A 211 1.34 22.70 -10.53
C ASP A 211 2.87 22.91 -10.50
N GLU A 212 3.65 21.81 -10.54
CA GLU A 212 5.12 21.88 -10.48
C GLU A 212 5.81 21.75 -11.84
N ASN A 213 5.17 21.06 -12.79
CA ASN A 213 5.77 20.83 -14.11
C ASN A 213 5.01 21.51 -15.26
N GLY A 214 3.93 22.22 -14.97
CA GLY A 214 3.24 23.09 -15.92
C GLY A 214 2.53 22.37 -17.05
N LEU A 215 2.10 21.09 -16.86
CA LEU A 215 1.28 20.41 -17.84
C LEU A 215 -0.17 20.87 -17.76
N GLU A 216 -0.85 20.86 -18.89
CA GLU A 216 -2.30 21.08 -18.93
C GLU A 216 -3.04 19.84 -18.41
N TRP A 217 -4.29 20.03 -17.99
CA TRP A 217 -5.10 18.96 -17.39
C TRP A 217 -5.13 17.67 -18.21
N ASP A 218 -5.45 17.78 -19.48
CA ASP A 218 -5.68 16.61 -20.33
C ASP A 218 -4.38 15.82 -20.56
N GLU A 219 -3.24 16.50 -20.69
CA GLU A 219 -1.93 15.86 -20.78
C GLU A 219 -1.54 15.18 -19.45
N ALA A 220 -1.73 15.87 -18.33
CA ALA A 220 -1.47 15.31 -17.00
C ALA A 220 -2.36 14.10 -16.70
N TRP A 221 -3.64 14.15 -17.10
CA TRP A 221 -4.59 13.06 -16.94
C TRP A 221 -4.23 11.85 -17.79
N ASP A 222 -3.88 12.05 -19.07
CA ASP A 222 -3.41 10.97 -19.96
C ASP A 222 -2.18 10.26 -19.39
N ILE A 223 -1.21 11.00 -18.85
CA ILE A 223 -0.04 10.43 -18.19
C ILE A 223 -0.44 9.65 -16.92
N THR A 224 -1.26 10.26 -16.08
CA THR A 224 -1.69 9.66 -14.80
C THR A 224 -2.41 8.33 -15.03
N THR A 225 -3.36 8.30 -15.96
CA THR A 225 -4.13 7.09 -16.27
C THR A 225 -3.33 5.99 -16.96
N LYS A 226 -2.15 6.27 -17.46
CA LYS A 226 -1.18 5.28 -17.96
C LYS A 226 -0.14 4.85 -16.91
N THR A 227 -0.10 5.53 -15.77
CA THR A 227 0.92 5.31 -14.73
C THR A 227 0.38 4.55 -13.53
N VAL A 228 -0.93 4.60 -13.27
CA VAL A 228 -1.56 4.05 -12.06
C VAL A 228 -2.29 2.75 -12.36
N ALA A 229 -2.07 1.73 -11.51
CA ALA A 229 -2.83 0.48 -11.51
C ALA A 229 -3.33 0.18 -10.09
N TYR A 230 -4.46 -0.54 -9.97
CA TYR A 230 -5.14 -0.78 -8.70
C TYR A 230 -5.37 -2.26 -8.43
N THR A 231 -5.00 -2.73 -7.25
CA THR A 231 -5.34 -4.06 -6.72
C THR A 231 -6.39 -3.91 -5.62
N ASN A 232 -7.56 -4.52 -5.82
CA ASN A 232 -8.59 -4.60 -4.80
C ASN A 232 -8.40 -5.86 -3.93
N HIS A 233 -8.45 -5.69 -2.60
CA HIS A 233 -8.36 -6.78 -1.62
C HIS A 233 -9.68 -7.06 -0.90
N THR A 234 -10.67 -6.18 -1.07
CA THR A 234 -11.90 -6.15 -0.27
C THR A 234 -13.13 -6.49 -1.12
N ILE A 235 -13.99 -7.40 -0.62
CA ILE A 235 -15.27 -7.74 -1.27
C ILE A 235 -16.40 -6.90 -0.70
N MET A 236 -16.42 -6.66 0.63
CA MET A 236 -17.55 -6.03 1.30
C MET A 236 -17.61 -4.54 0.99
N ALA A 237 -18.75 -4.09 0.46
CA ALA A 237 -18.96 -2.69 0.09
C ALA A 237 -18.84 -1.72 1.28
N GLU A 238 -19.20 -2.18 2.50
CA GLU A 238 -19.07 -1.38 3.72
C GLU A 238 -17.61 -1.12 4.11
N ALA A 239 -16.71 -2.03 3.74
CA ALA A 239 -15.27 -1.90 4.04
C ALA A 239 -14.49 -1.13 2.95
N LEU A 240 -15.15 -0.69 1.86
CA LEU A 240 -14.55 0.20 0.88
C LEU A 240 -14.38 1.60 1.48
N GLU A 241 -13.16 2.11 1.45
CA GLU A 241 -12.78 3.36 2.10
C GLU A 241 -13.48 4.58 1.53
N LYS A 242 -14.06 5.39 2.42
CA LYS A 242 -14.74 6.65 2.09
C LYS A 242 -14.32 7.72 3.09
N TRP A 243 -14.12 8.94 2.59
CA TRP A 243 -13.76 10.08 3.43
C TRP A 243 -14.85 11.16 3.37
N PRO A 244 -15.27 11.72 4.52
CA PRO A 244 -16.13 12.89 4.53
C PRO A 244 -15.48 14.04 3.74
N ILE A 245 -16.24 14.71 2.88
CA ILE A 245 -15.74 15.85 2.08
C ILE A 245 -15.12 16.92 2.98
N GLU A 246 -15.78 17.24 4.10
CA GLU A 246 -15.29 18.26 5.04
C GLU A 246 -13.88 17.93 5.55
N LEU A 247 -13.64 16.68 5.95
CA LEU A 247 -12.33 16.22 6.40
C LEU A 247 -11.30 16.28 5.26
N PHE A 248 -11.66 15.72 4.12
CA PHE A 248 -10.75 15.57 2.99
C PHE A 248 -10.35 16.94 2.42
N SER A 249 -11.32 17.85 2.18
CA SER A 249 -11.08 19.17 1.63
C SER A 249 -10.31 20.09 2.57
N ARG A 250 -10.58 20.00 3.89
CA ARG A 250 -9.86 20.76 4.91
C ARG A 250 -8.41 20.31 5.04
N LEU A 251 -8.17 19.00 5.05
CA LEU A 251 -6.83 18.45 5.24
C LEU A 251 -5.98 18.53 3.99
N LEU A 252 -6.56 18.31 2.82
CA LEU A 252 -5.89 18.19 1.53
C LEU A 252 -6.58 19.09 0.46
N PRO A 253 -6.57 20.41 0.65
CA PRO A 253 -7.41 21.31 -0.17
C PRO A 253 -7.09 21.25 -1.65
N ARG A 254 -5.81 21.20 -2.07
CA ARG A 254 -5.45 21.12 -3.49
C ARG A 254 -5.78 19.75 -4.08
N ILE A 255 -5.54 18.69 -3.33
CA ILE A 255 -5.88 17.31 -3.73
C ILE A 255 -7.39 17.19 -3.93
N TYR A 256 -8.18 17.76 -3.02
CA TYR A 256 -9.65 17.76 -3.15
C TYR A 256 -10.13 18.45 -4.44
N GLN A 257 -9.59 19.62 -4.77
CA GLN A 257 -9.94 20.33 -6.02
C GLN A 257 -9.68 19.45 -7.25
N ILE A 258 -8.58 18.71 -7.26
CA ILE A 258 -8.26 17.80 -8.36
C ILE A 258 -9.23 16.62 -8.40
N VAL A 259 -9.51 15.99 -7.24
CA VAL A 259 -10.50 14.89 -7.16
C VAL A 259 -11.89 15.35 -7.58
N GLU A 260 -12.30 16.57 -7.20
CA GLU A 260 -13.59 17.17 -7.58
C GLU A 260 -13.70 17.34 -9.10
N GLU A 261 -12.65 17.81 -9.76
CA GLU A 261 -12.64 17.95 -11.23
C GLU A 261 -12.60 16.58 -11.93
N ILE A 262 -11.87 15.60 -11.41
CA ILE A 262 -11.91 14.23 -11.92
C ILE A 262 -13.35 13.68 -11.82
N ASN A 263 -13.98 13.87 -10.66
CA ASN A 263 -15.37 13.45 -10.46
C ASN A 263 -16.34 14.13 -11.41
N ARG A 264 -16.23 15.44 -11.60
CA ARG A 264 -17.09 16.20 -12.51
C ARG A 264 -17.03 15.64 -13.93
N ARG A 265 -15.83 15.44 -14.46
CA ARG A 265 -15.61 14.87 -15.80
C ARG A 265 -16.16 13.46 -15.92
N PHE A 266 -15.87 12.61 -14.94
CA PHE A 266 -16.33 11.23 -14.95
C PHE A 266 -17.85 11.11 -14.84
N VAL A 267 -18.50 11.95 -14.06
CA VAL A 267 -19.98 12.01 -13.99
C VAL A 267 -20.60 12.41 -15.34
N GLU A 268 -19.96 13.31 -16.09
CA GLU A 268 -20.38 13.64 -17.45
C GLU A 268 -20.28 12.44 -18.41
N GLU A 269 -19.19 11.66 -18.30
CA GLU A 269 -19.04 10.42 -19.08
C GLU A 269 -20.13 9.39 -18.73
N ILE A 270 -20.44 9.21 -17.43
CA ILE A 270 -21.53 8.29 -17.00
C ILE A 270 -22.87 8.77 -17.58
N LYS A 271 -23.18 10.05 -17.49
CA LYS A 271 -24.43 10.63 -18.01
C LYS A 271 -24.54 10.51 -19.54
N ALA A 272 -23.43 10.68 -20.24
CA ALA A 272 -23.39 10.52 -21.69
C ALA A 272 -23.62 9.06 -22.11
N LYS A 273 -23.00 8.10 -21.39
CA LYS A 273 -23.13 6.66 -21.69
C LYS A 273 -24.48 6.06 -21.24
N TYR A 274 -25.05 6.58 -20.14
CA TYR A 274 -26.28 6.10 -19.52
C TYR A 274 -27.26 7.25 -19.24
N PRO A 275 -27.87 7.87 -20.27
CA PRO A 275 -28.75 9.02 -20.10
C PRO A 275 -29.90 8.73 -19.13
N GLY A 276 -30.12 9.63 -18.17
CA GLY A 276 -31.21 9.55 -17.19
C GLY A 276 -30.98 8.54 -16.04
N ASN A 277 -29.94 7.74 -16.06
CA ASN A 277 -29.70 6.72 -15.04
C ASN A 277 -28.98 7.30 -13.80
N GLN A 278 -29.75 7.90 -12.90
CA GLN A 278 -29.23 8.49 -11.65
C GLN A 278 -28.63 7.45 -10.69
N GLU A 279 -29.10 6.20 -10.74
CA GLU A 279 -28.56 5.14 -9.90
C GLU A 279 -27.10 4.80 -10.25
N LYS A 280 -26.78 4.71 -11.54
CA LYS A 280 -25.39 4.52 -11.99
C LYS A 280 -24.51 5.71 -11.58
N VAL A 281 -25.00 6.94 -11.69
CA VAL A 281 -24.28 8.13 -11.21
C VAL A 281 -24.00 8.00 -9.70
N ARG A 282 -25.00 7.67 -8.89
CA ARG A 282 -24.85 7.51 -7.44
C ARG A 282 -23.81 6.44 -7.07
N LYS A 283 -23.83 5.30 -7.77
CA LYS A 283 -22.92 4.18 -7.49
C LYS A 283 -21.48 4.46 -7.92
N MET A 284 -21.31 5.03 -9.12
CA MET A 284 -20.01 5.14 -9.77
C MET A 284 -19.30 6.47 -9.50
N ALA A 285 -20.00 7.54 -9.17
CA ALA A 285 -19.39 8.83 -8.87
C ALA A 285 -18.33 8.69 -7.76
N ILE A 286 -17.23 9.41 -7.90
CA ILE A 286 -16.14 9.45 -6.91
C ILE A 286 -16.59 10.24 -5.69
N ILE A 287 -17.31 11.35 -5.91
CA ILE A 287 -17.88 12.18 -4.85
C ILE A 287 -19.40 12.07 -4.92
N TYR A 288 -20.00 11.55 -3.85
CA TYR A 288 -21.45 11.44 -3.70
C TYR A 288 -21.85 11.34 -2.23
N ASP A 289 -23.03 11.87 -1.87
CA ASP A 289 -23.56 11.87 -0.49
C ASP A 289 -22.56 12.37 0.57
N GLY A 290 -21.85 13.47 0.26
CA GLY A 290 -20.90 14.06 1.19
C GLY A 290 -19.61 13.23 1.42
N GLN A 291 -19.36 12.20 0.60
CA GLN A 291 -18.24 11.29 0.75
C GLN A 291 -17.36 11.25 -0.51
N VAL A 292 -16.06 11.10 -0.33
CA VAL A 292 -15.08 10.77 -1.37
C VAL A 292 -14.84 9.27 -1.35
N LYS A 293 -15.20 8.56 -2.42
CA LYS A 293 -15.12 7.10 -2.54
C LYS A 293 -13.78 6.72 -3.19
N MET A 294 -12.85 6.22 -2.39
CA MET A 294 -11.47 5.99 -2.84
C MET A 294 -11.37 4.86 -3.87
N ALA A 295 -12.12 3.76 -3.71
CA ALA A 295 -12.14 2.69 -4.71
C ALA A 295 -12.61 3.20 -6.08
N ASN A 296 -13.63 4.06 -6.12
CA ASN A 296 -14.13 4.63 -7.37
C ASN A 296 -13.04 5.47 -8.06
N LEU A 297 -12.32 6.31 -7.30
CA LEU A 297 -11.19 7.08 -7.83
C LEU A 297 -10.09 6.17 -8.40
N ALA A 298 -9.72 5.11 -7.67
CA ALA A 298 -8.70 4.16 -8.10
C ALA A 298 -9.07 3.43 -9.40
N ILE A 299 -10.35 3.03 -9.55
CA ILE A 299 -10.86 2.36 -10.76
C ILE A 299 -10.87 3.31 -11.95
N VAL A 300 -11.35 4.53 -11.75
CA VAL A 300 -11.44 5.54 -12.82
C VAL A 300 -10.05 5.86 -13.36
N ALA A 301 -9.08 6.10 -12.50
CA ALA A 301 -7.72 6.47 -12.88
C ALA A 301 -6.83 5.30 -13.29
N GLY A 302 -7.06 4.10 -12.77
CA GLY A 302 -6.20 2.94 -13.03
C GLY A 302 -6.35 2.40 -14.46
N TYR A 303 -5.22 2.12 -15.13
CA TYR A 303 -5.26 1.38 -16.41
C TYR A 303 -5.55 -0.11 -16.24
N SER A 304 -5.34 -0.65 -15.04
CA SER A 304 -5.59 -2.04 -14.68
C SER A 304 -6.16 -2.13 -13.28
N VAL A 305 -7.21 -2.94 -13.12
CA VAL A 305 -7.88 -3.22 -11.87
C VAL A 305 -7.91 -4.74 -11.69
N ASN A 306 -7.25 -5.25 -10.65
CA ASN A 306 -7.25 -6.68 -10.40
C ASN A 306 -7.82 -7.06 -9.05
N GLY A 307 -8.51 -8.19 -9.04
CA GLY A 307 -8.77 -8.95 -7.82
C GLY A 307 -7.59 -9.89 -7.50
N VAL A 308 -7.63 -10.52 -6.34
CA VAL A 308 -6.50 -11.29 -5.78
C VAL A 308 -6.72 -12.81 -5.76
N ALA A 309 -7.82 -13.27 -6.31
CA ALA A 309 -8.15 -14.68 -6.59
C ALA A 309 -9.20 -14.75 -7.71
N LYS A 310 -9.28 -15.87 -8.42
CA LYS A 310 -10.24 -16.03 -9.53
C LYS A 310 -11.67 -15.77 -9.07
N LEU A 311 -12.10 -16.43 -7.98
CA LEU A 311 -13.44 -16.24 -7.42
C LEU A 311 -13.67 -14.80 -6.97
N HIS A 312 -12.71 -14.18 -6.26
CA HIS A 312 -12.77 -12.79 -5.84
C HIS A 312 -12.98 -11.85 -7.04
N THR A 313 -12.22 -12.03 -8.11
CA THR A 313 -12.32 -11.23 -9.33
C THR A 313 -13.66 -11.37 -10.01
N GLU A 314 -14.23 -12.60 -10.05
CA GLU A 314 -15.56 -12.83 -10.61
C GLU A 314 -16.68 -12.17 -9.77
N ILE A 315 -16.54 -12.16 -8.44
CA ILE A 315 -17.47 -11.43 -7.54
C ILE A 315 -17.39 -9.92 -7.81
N LEU A 316 -16.19 -9.37 -7.92
CA LEU A 316 -16.02 -7.95 -8.26
C LEU A 316 -16.70 -7.59 -9.58
N LYS A 317 -16.48 -8.37 -10.64
CA LYS A 317 -17.05 -8.14 -11.98
C LYS A 317 -18.57 -8.27 -12.02
N LYS A 318 -19.14 -9.24 -11.29
CA LYS A 318 -20.57 -9.59 -11.40
C LYS A 318 -21.44 -8.93 -10.35
N GLN A 319 -20.87 -8.47 -9.25
CA GLN A 319 -21.61 -7.94 -8.09
C GLN A 319 -21.09 -6.56 -7.70
N GLU A 320 -20.00 -6.47 -6.95
CA GLU A 320 -19.57 -5.25 -6.24
C GLU A 320 -19.19 -4.10 -7.18
N LEU A 321 -18.46 -4.38 -8.25
CA LEU A 321 -17.98 -3.39 -9.21
C LEU A 321 -18.59 -3.58 -10.60
N ARG A 322 -19.76 -4.21 -10.66
CA ARG A 322 -20.44 -4.56 -11.92
C ARG A 322 -20.62 -3.37 -12.85
N ASP A 323 -21.09 -2.22 -12.34
CA ASP A 323 -21.32 -1.03 -13.15
C ASP A 323 -20.02 -0.51 -13.78
N PHE A 324 -18.91 -0.57 -13.05
CA PHE A 324 -17.59 -0.23 -13.61
C PHE A 324 -17.10 -1.27 -14.63
N TYR A 325 -17.32 -2.57 -14.36
CA TYR A 325 -16.98 -3.62 -15.32
C TYR A 325 -17.78 -3.51 -16.62
N GLU A 326 -19.06 -3.21 -16.55
CA GLU A 326 -19.89 -2.95 -17.73
C GLU A 326 -19.42 -1.71 -18.53
N MET A 327 -18.88 -0.71 -17.86
CA MET A 327 -18.39 0.51 -18.49
C MET A 327 -16.99 0.39 -19.08
N MET A 328 -16.08 -0.34 -18.39
CA MET A 328 -14.64 -0.42 -18.68
C MET A 328 -14.12 -1.87 -18.48
N PRO A 329 -14.67 -2.86 -19.23
CA PRO A 329 -14.35 -4.28 -19.01
C PRO A 329 -12.86 -4.62 -19.22
N GLU A 330 -12.19 -3.89 -20.09
CA GLU A 330 -10.78 -4.07 -20.43
C GLU A 330 -9.82 -3.83 -19.26
N LYS A 331 -10.21 -3.04 -18.25
CA LYS A 331 -9.39 -2.79 -17.06
C LYS A 331 -9.33 -3.98 -16.11
N PHE A 332 -10.36 -4.84 -16.09
CA PHE A 332 -10.54 -5.86 -15.05
C PHE A 332 -9.84 -7.17 -15.36
N ASN A 333 -8.99 -7.60 -14.46
CA ASN A 333 -8.26 -8.88 -14.58
C ASN A 333 -8.02 -9.53 -13.22
N ASN A 334 -7.53 -10.77 -13.22
CA ASN A 334 -7.17 -11.48 -12.01
C ASN A 334 -5.65 -11.62 -11.87
N LYS A 335 -5.16 -11.36 -10.65
CA LYS A 335 -3.79 -11.68 -10.23
C LYS A 335 -3.89 -12.41 -8.89
N THR A 336 -3.88 -13.75 -8.94
CA THR A 336 -3.97 -14.57 -7.73
C THR A 336 -2.80 -14.27 -6.80
N ASN A 337 -3.10 -14.06 -5.51
CA ASN A 337 -2.08 -13.92 -4.50
C ASN A 337 -1.18 -15.15 -4.46
N GLY A 338 0.10 -14.93 -4.20
CA GLY A 338 1.10 -15.98 -4.08
C GLY A 338 1.98 -15.76 -2.86
N ILE A 339 2.84 -16.73 -2.63
CA ILE A 339 3.92 -16.67 -1.66
C ILE A 339 5.27 -16.84 -2.36
N THR A 340 6.33 -16.34 -1.77
CA THR A 340 7.68 -16.70 -2.23
C THR A 340 8.03 -18.11 -1.74
N GLN A 341 8.20 -19.05 -2.66
CA GLN A 341 8.58 -20.44 -2.36
C GLN A 341 9.95 -20.55 -1.72
N ARG A 342 10.82 -19.60 -1.94
CA ARG A 342 12.14 -19.54 -1.32
C ARG A 342 12.06 -19.41 0.19
N ARG A 343 11.24 -18.49 0.69
CA ARG A 343 11.04 -18.27 2.13
C ARG A 343 10.11 -19.30 2.74
N PHE A 344 8.94 -19.52 2.13
CA PHE A 344 7.85 -20.28 2.74
C PHE A 344 7.89 -21.78 2.45
N LEU A 345 8.76 -22.26 1.55
CA LEU A 345 8.98 -23.67 1.28
C LEU A 345 10.44 -24.05 1.47
N LYS A 346 11.36 -23.48 0.68
CA LYS A 346 12.78 -23.85 0.71
C LYS A 346 13.40 -23.64 2.11
N HIS A 347 13.20 -22.45 2.67
CA HIS A 347 13.76 -22.10 3.99
C HIS A 347 12.95 -22.66 5.16
N ALA A 348 11.60 -22.53 5.09
CA ALA A 348 10.74 -22.91 6.22
C ALA A 348 10.56 -24.44 6.39
N ASN A 349 10.70 -25.21 5.31
CA ASN A 349 10.51 -26.66 5.33
C ASN A 349 11.62 -27.39 4.56
N PRO A 350 12.85 -27.43 5.11
CA PRO A 350 13.99 -28.04 4.44
C PRO A 350 13.78 -29.52 4.10
N LEU A 351 13.12 -30.30 4.96
CA LEU A 351 12.86 -31.72 4.69
C LEU A 351 12.02 -31.92 3.41
N LEU A 352 10.99 -31.08 3.20
CA LEU A 352 10.18 -31.12 2.00
C LEU A 352 10.93 -30.56 0.79
N SER A 353 11.68 -29.48 0.99
CA SER A 353 12.50 -28.85 -0.04
C SER A 353 13.55 -29.82 -0.61
N ASP A 354 14.25 -30.55 0.26
CA ASP A 354 15.27 -31.50 -0.13
C ASP A 354 14.65 -32.69 -0.90
N TRP A 355 13.51 -33.19 -0.43
CA TRP A 355 12.77 -34.26 -1.11
C TRP A 355 12.27 -33.82 -2.51
N ILE A 356 11.73 -32.61 -2.63
CA ILE A 356 11.31 -32.07 -3.94
C ILE A 356 12.52 -31.96 -4.87
N THR A 357 13.62 -31.39 -4.39
CA THR A 357 14.83 -31.20 -5.20
C THR A 357 15.44 -32.53 -5.65
N ASP A 358 15.39 -33.57 -4.81
CA ASP A 358 15.79 -34.93 -5.18
C ASP A 358 14.95 -35.51 -6.31
N LYS A 359 13.63 -35.24 -6.32
CA LYS A 359 12.71 -35.78 -7.33
C LYS A 359 12.72 -35.03 -8.67
N ILE A 360 12.82 -33.71 -8.65
CA ILE A 360 12.59 -32.87 -9.84
C ILE A 360 13.69 -31.87 -10.15
N GLY A 361 14.78 -31.86 -9.37
CA GLY A 361 15.83 -30.84 -9.46
C GLY A 361 15.46 -29.54 -8.73
N ASP A 362 16.35 -28.56 -8.71
CA ASP A 362 16.23 -27.30 -7.95
C ASP A 362 15.56 -26.15 -8.73
N GLY A 363 15.21 -26.35 -10.00
CA GLY A 363 14.62 -25.31 -10.85
C GLY A 363 13.34 -24.68 -10.31
N TRP A 364 12.57 -25.41 -9.46
CA TRP A 364 11.35 -24.90 -8.81
C TRP A 364 11.62 -23.71 -7.87
N VAL A 365 12.85 -23.53 -7.41
CA VAL A 365 13.22 -22.45 -6.48
C VAL A 365 13.02 -21.07 -7.13
N THR A 366 13.22 -20.97 -8.45
CA THR A 366 13.01 -19.73 -9.22
C THR A 366 11.79 -19.80 -10.15
N ASP A 367 11.35 -21.00 -10.50
CA ASP A 367 10.20 -21.24 -11.36
C ASP A 367 9.24 -22.23 -10.68
N LEU A 368 8.23 -21.69 -9.99
CA LEU A 368 7.27 -22.47 -9.21
C LEU A 368 6.45 -23.45 -10.05
N SER A 369 6.28 -23.19 -11.36
CA SER A 369 5.54 -24.07 -12.27
C SER A 369 6.18 -25.46 -12.38
N GLN A 370 7.47 -25.58 -12.10
CA GLN A 370 8.16 -26.87 -12.13
C GLN A 370 7.69 -27.86 -11.06
N LEU A 371 6.98 -27.40 -10.03
CA LEU A 371 6.34 -28.30 -9.05
C LEU A 371 5.30 -29.24 -9.69
N GLU A 372 4.74 -28.88 -10.85
CA GLU A 372 3.85 -29.77 -11.62
C GLU A 372 4.50 -31.11 -12.00
N LYS A 373 5.83 -31.15 -12.11
CA LYS A 373 6.59 -32.39 -12.36
C LYS A 373 6.39 -33.44 -11.25
N LEU A 374 6.00 -33.01 -10.04
CA LEU A 374 5.67 -33.93 -8.94
C LEU A 374 4.45 -34.81 -9.25
N MET A 375 3.60 -34.42 -10.19
CA MET A 375 2.48 -35.25 -10.65
C MET A 375 2.93 -36.62 -11.21
N LEU A 376 4.17 -36.75 -11.67
CA LEU A 376 4.76 -38.01 -12.07
C LEU A 376 4.89 -39.03 -10.95
N TYR A 377 4.86 -38.56 -9.70
CA TYR A 377 5.04 -39.38 -8.48
C TYR A 377 3.74 -39.55 -7.69
N VAL A 378 2.60 -39.05 -8.19
CA VAL A 378 1.35 -39.02 -7.41
C VAL A 378 0.86 -40.42 -7.06
N ASP A 379 1.06 -41.39 -7.96
CA ASP A 379 0.66 -42.80 -7.79
C ASP A 379 1.81 -43.72 -7.31
N ASP A 380 3.01 -43.14 -7.03
CA ASP A 380 4.14 -43.91 -6.47
C ASP A 380 3.97 -44.10 -4.96
N PRO A 381 3.75 -45.35 -4.46
CA PRO A 381 3.56 -45.60 -3.03
C PRO A 381 4.75 -45.18 -2.18
N LYS A 382 5.97 -45.27 -2.74
CA LYS A 382 7.18 -44.87 -2.01
C LYS A 382 7.22 -43.34 -1.85
N ALA A 383 6.93 -42.57 -2.88
CA ALA A 383 6.86 -41.12 -2.83
C ALA A 383 5.76 -40.65 -1.87
N GLN A 384 4.60 -41.29 -1.87
CA GLN A 384 3.52 -41.00 -0.91
C GLN A 384 3.97 -41.25 0.54
N GLN A 385 4.62 -42.38 0.79
CA GLN A 385 5.14 -42.73 2.12
C GLN A 385 6.20 -41.72 2.60
N ASP A 386 7.14 -41.34 1.74
CA ASP A 386 8.20 -40.38 2.06
C ASP A 386 7.59 -39.00 2.38
N PHE A 387 6.63 -38.55 1.59
CA PHE A 387 5.92 -37.29 1.83
C PHE A 387 5.18 -37.29 3.17
N MET A 388 4.46 -38.36 3.49
CA MET A 388 3.77 -38.50 4.79
C MET A 388 4.75 -38.56 5.96
N GLN A 389 5.92 -39.18 5.82
CA GLN A 389 6.97 -39.19 6.84
C GLN A 389 7.53 -37.79 7.09
N ILE A 390 7.70 -36.97 6.05
CA ILE A 390 8.14 -35.57 6.19
C ILE A 390 7.11 -34.77 7.01
N LYS A 391 5.84 -34.91 6.67
CA LYS A 391 4.75 -34.27 7.43
C LYS A 391 4.73 -34.71 8.89
N TYR A 392 4.87 -36.00 9.13
CA TYR A 392 4.90 -36.55 10.50
C TYR A 392 6.08 -35.99 11.31
N LYS A 393 7.29 -35.99 10.75
CA LYS A 393 8.48 -35.40 11.41
C LYS A 393 8.26 -33.93 11.79
N ASN A 394 7.63 -33.14 10.91
CA ASN A 394 7.32 -31.75 11.21
C ASN A 394 6.26 -31.63 12.33
N LYS A 395 5.24 -32.49 12.35
CA LYS A 395 4.25 -32.53 13.43
C LYS A 395 4.87 -32.90 14.78
N VAL A 396 5.77 -33.88 14.80
CA VAL A 396 6.53 -34.24 16.01
C VAL A 396 7.33 -33.05 16.56
N ARG A 397 8.01 -32.31 15.67
CA ARG A 397 8.74 -31.09 16.07
C ARG A 397 7.81 -30.03 16.63
N LEU A 398 6.65 -29.82 16.00
CA LEU A 398 5.67 -28.84 16.45
C LEU A 398 5.03 -29.27 17.78
N ALA A 399 4.68 -30.54 17.93
CA ALA A 399 4.13 -31.07 19.18
C ALA A 399 5.10 -30.89 20.35
N LYS A 400 6.39 -31.13 20.11
CA LYS A 400 7.45 -30.87 21.10
C LYS A 400 7.53 -29.40 21.47
N TYR A 401 7.53 -28.50 20.48
CA TYR A 401 7.54 -27.06 20.72
C TYR A 401 6.33 -26.60 21.55
N ILE A 402 5.12 -27.08 21.23
CA ILE A 402 3.89 -26.79 21.97
C ILE A 402 4.00 -27.28 23.42
N LYS A 403 4.54 -28.50 23.62
CA LYS A 403 4.75 -29.02 24.98
C LYS A 403 5.70 -28.16 25.79
N GLU A 404 6.83 -27.75 25.20
CA GLU A 404 7.87 -26.98 25.89
C GLU A 404 7.41 -25.54 26.21
N ASN A 405 6.63 -24.92 25.35
CA ASN A 405 6.23 -23.52 25.49
C ASN A 405 4.85 -23.32 26.09
N ASN A 406 3.93 -24.26 25.92
CA ASN A 406 2.53 -24.14 26.37
C ASN A 406 2.14 -25.20 27.39
N GLY A 407 2.96 -26.22 27.65
CA GLY A 407 2.66 -27.32 28.57
C GLY A 407 1.60 -28.30 28.07
N ILE A 408 1.21 -28.22 26.80
CA ILE A 408 0.11 -29.02 26.21
C ILE A 408 0.70 -30.22 25.44
N ASP A 409 0.16 -31.42 25.69
CA ASP A 409 0.48 -32.60 24.90
C ASP A 409 -0.42 -32.66 23.66
N VAL A 410 0.21 -32.77 22.48
CA VAL A 410 -0.47 -32.88 21.19
C VAL A 410 -0.05 -34.17 20.52
N ASP A 411 -1.03 -34.99 20.06
CA ASP A 411 -0.75 -36.22 19.31
C ASP A 411 -0.30 -35.87 17.87
N PRO A 412 0.94 -36.20 17.47
CA PRO A 412 1.41 -35.95 16.11
C PRO A 412 0.66 -36.73 15.02
N ASN A 413 -0.11 -37.76 15.39
CA ASN A 413 -0.95 -38.50 14.42
C ASN A 413 -2.28 -37.79 14.13
N SER A 414 -2.70 -36.83 14.96
CA SER A 414 -3.92 -36.07 14.71
C SER A 414 -3.81 -35.17 13.49
N ILE A 415 -4.94 -34.69 12.97
CA ILE A 415 -4.98 -33.64 11.94
C ILE A 415 -4.69 -32.31 12.63
N PHE A 416 -3.65 -31.59 12.14
CA PHE A 416 -3.35 -30.24 12.59
C PHE A 416 -4.09 -29.26 11.70
N ASP A 417 -5.03 -28.54 12.27
CA ASP A 417 -5.71 -27.42 11.63
C ASP A 417 -5.18 -26.11 12.18
N VAL A 418 -4.73 -25.23 11.29
CA VAL A 418 -4.12 -23.94 11.65
C VAL A 418 -4.93 -22.81 11.03
N GLN A 419 -5.57 -22.02 11.88
CA GLN A 419 -6.31 -20.83 11.48
C GLN A 419 -5.48 -19.59 11.85
N VAL A 420 -4.99 -18.89 10.82
CA VAL A 420 -4.26 -17.64 11.01
C VAL A 420 -5.10 -16.50 10.44
N LYS A 421 -5.57 -15.62 11.31
CA LYS A 421 -6.34 -14.42 10.93
C LYS A 421 -5.68 -13.17 11.49
N SER A 422 -5.72 -12.09 10.71
CA SER A 422 -5.36 -10.77 11.20
C SER A 422 -6.45 -10.25 12.14
N CYS A 423 -6.08 -9.83 13.34
CA CYS A 423 -6.99 -9.20 14.30
C CYS A 423 -7.57 -7.88 13.78
N LEU A 424 -6.90 -7.22 12.86
CA LEU A 424 -7.35 -5.98 12.21
C LEU A 424 -8.67 -6.12 11.45
N LEU A 425 -9.04 -7.34 11.05
CA LEU A 425 -10.32 -7.61 10.40
C LEU A 425 -11.53 -7.54 11.34
N TYR A 426 -11.31 -7.49 12.66
CA TYR A 426 -12.39 -7.37 13.66
C TYR A 426 -12.64 -5.95 14.13
N THR A 427 -11.72 -5.02 13.83
CA THR A 427 -11.79 -3.62 14.28
C THR A 427 -12.02 -2.64 13.14
N SER A 428 -12.11 -3.12 11.91
CA SER A 428 -12.41 -2.32 10.72
C SER A 428 -13.85 -2.49 10.27
#